data_14e607a5453f3a3a0432cef0f6a417d2
#
_entry.id   14e607a5453f3a3a0432cef0f6a417d2
#
_cell.length_a   1.000
_cell.length_b   1.000
_cell.length_c   1.000
_cell.angle_alpha   90.00
_cell.angle_beta   90.00
_cell.angle_gamma   90.00
#
_symmetry.space_group_name_H-M   'P 1'
#
loop_
_entity.id
_entity.type
_entity.pdbx_description
1 polymer ?
#
loop_
_entity_poly.entity_id
_entity_poly.type
_entity_poly.pdbx_seq_one_letter_code
_entity_poly.pdbx_strand_id
1 'polypeptide(L)'
;MCGIVVLFGTEIDISSNVLTHRGPNEYGSKTLKKCRMDFYRLAINDLTSTGMQPFVQRDESMLVCNGEIYNHKEFRTGNEIGTSDCEVLLPMIERYGIMETVDKINGDFALVYTTGDRVIAARDPLGVRPLFY
;
A
#
# COMPACT_ATOMS: atom_id res chain seq x y z
N MET A 1 -4.79 8.45 -9.79
CA MET A 1 -4.00 8.26 -8.55
C MET A 1 -4.90 7.67 -7.50
N CYS A 2 -4.46 6.60 -6.85
CA CYS A 2 -5.21 5.94 -5.78
C CYS A 2 -5.35 6.84 -4.53
N GLY A 3 -6.24 6.46 -3.62
CA GLY A 3 -6.36 7.06 -2.30
C GLY A 3 -6.04 6.02 -1.23
N ILE A 4 -5.37 6.43 -0.17
CA ILE A 4 -5.12 5.61 1.00
C ILE A 4 -5.56 6.34 2.27
N VAL A 5 -6.18 5.60 3.20
CA VAL A 5 -6.48 6.08 4.55
C VAL A 5 -6.02 5.02 5.54
N VAL A 6 -5.36 5.45 6.59
CA VAL A 6 -4.90 4.55 7.66
C VAL A 6 -5.34 5.11 9.00
N LEU A 7 -6.01 4.28 9.78
CA LEU A 7 -6.45 4.57 11.13
C LEU A 7 -5.72 3.62 12.09
N PHE A 8 -5.05 4.18 13.08
CA PHE A 8 -4.28 3.40 14.03
C PHE A 8 -4.58 3.83 15.47
N GLY A 9 -5.00 2.86 16.27
CA GLY A 9 -5.25 3.07 17.70
C GLY A 9 -6.37 4.08 18.00
N THR A 10 -7.30 4.26 17.08
CA THR A 10 -8.40 5.23 17.20
C THR A 10 -9.75 4.54 16.99
N GLU A 11 -10.79 5.08 17.63
CA GLU A 11 -12.18 4.71 17.41
C GLU A 11 -12.88 5.61 16.37
N ILE A 12 -12.14 6.55 15.77
CA ILE A 12 -12.69 7.40 14.71
C ILE A 12 -13.10 6.54 13.53
N ASP A 13 -14.34 6.69 13.10
CA ASP A 13 -14.82 6.09 11.85
C ASP A 13 -14.79 7.14 10.74
N ILE A 14 -14.24 6.75 9.61
CA ILE A 14 -14.20 7.59 8.40
C ILE A 14 -15.10 6.94 7.36
N SER A 15 -15.93 7.75 6.73
CA SER A 15 -16.81 7.29 5.65
C SER A 15 -16.02 6.60 4.54
N SER A 16 -16.52 5.44 4.09
CA SER A 16 -15.93 4.64 3.01
C SER A 16 -15.90 5.33 1.64
N ASN A 17 -16.42 6.54 1.53
CA ASN A 17 -16.44 7.30 0.27
C ASN A 17 -15.56 8.55 0.29
N VAL A 18 -14.81 8.79 1.37
CA VAL A 18 -14.04 10.04 1.58
C VAL A 18 -13.03 10.32 0.46
N LEU A 19 -12.41 9.27 -0.11
CA LEU A 19 -11.44 9.40 -1.21
C LEU A 19 -11.90 8.74 -2.53
N THR A 20 -13.18 8.48 -2.70
CA THR A 20 -13.70 7.86 -3.94
C THR A 20 -13.34 8.66 -5.20
N HIS A 21 -13.25 9.98 -5.09
CA HIS A 21 -12.82 10.84 -6.19
C HIS A 21 -11.36 10.59 -6.63
N ARG A 22 -10.53 10.01 -5.78
CA ARG A 22 -9.13 9.64 -6.07
C ARG A 22 -9.03 8.28 -6.74
N GLY A 23 -9.85 7.34 -6.33
CA GLY A 23 -9.86 5.99 -6.84
C GLY A 23 -11.28 5.45 -6.98
N PRO A 24 -11.95 5.78 -8.09
CA PRO A 24 -13.37 5.47 -8.26
C PRO A 24 -13.66 4.02 -8.68
N ASN A 25 -12.63 3.24 -9.03
CA ASN A 25 -12.85 1.93 -9.61
C ASN A 25 -13.23 0.86 -8.57
N GLU A 26 -12.51 0.82 -7.46
CA GLU A 26 -12.73 -0.17 -6.41
C GLU A 26 -12.38 0.41 -5.04
N TYR A 27 -13.00 -0.13 -4.01
CA TYR A 27 -12.70 0.18 -2.61
C TYR A 27 -12.40 -1.11 -1.84
N GLY A 28 -11.34 -1.11 -1.05
CA GLY A 28 -10.97 -2.17 -0.14
C GLY A 28 -10.64 -1.67 1.25
N SER A 29 -10.99 -2.44 2.24
CA SER A 29 -10.69 -2.16 3.64
C SER A 29 -10.26 -3.43 4.34
N LYS A 30 -9.22 -3.33 5.15
CA LYS A 30 -8.74 -4.42 6.01
C LYS A 30 -8.35 -3.87 7.37
N THR A 31 -8.60 -4.67 8.40
CA THR A 31 -8.19 -4.38 9.78
C THR A 31 -7.29 -5.48 10.29
N LEU A 32 -6.16 -5.09 10.85
CA LEU A 32 -5.23 -5.96 11.56
C LEU A 32 -4.97 -5.35 12.94
N LYS A 33 -5.45 -6.00 13.99
CA LYS A 33 -5.36 -5.51 15.39
C LYS A 33 -5.87 -4.07 15.53
N LYS A 34 -4.97 -3.11 15.81
CA LYS A 34 -5.28 -1.69 16.04
C LYS A 34 -5.22 -0.85 14.76
N CYS A 35 -4.91 -1.44 13.61
CA CYS A 35 -4.72 -0.74 12.35
C CYS A 35 -5.81 -1.12 11.35
N ARG A 36 -6.55 -0.12 10.86
CA ARG A 36 -7.41 -0.23 9.68
C ARG A 36 -6.77 0.50 8.53
N MET A 37 -6.72 -0.14 7.35
CA MET A 37 -6.26 0.45 6.11
C MET A 37 -7.36 0.40 5.07
N ASP A 38 -7.64 1.54 4.46
CA ASP A 38 -8.60 1.69 3.37
C ASP A 38 -7.86 2.07 2.09
N PHE A 39 -8.25 1.46 0.98
CA PHE A 39 -7.67 1.69 -0.32
C PHE A 39 -8.75 2.02 -1.34
N TYR A 40 -8.55 3.13 -2.05
CA TYR A 40 -9.42 3.61 -3.12
C TYR A 40 -8.65 3.51 -4.42
N ARG A 41 -9.04 2.54 -5.24
CA ARG A 41 -8.28 2.15 -6.42
C ARG A 41 -8.62 2.98 -7.64
N LEU A 42 -7.59 3.49 -8.30
CA LEU A 42 -7.61 3.84 -9.72
C LEU A 42 -6.77 2.79 -10.46
N ALA A 43 -7.44 1.89 -11.19
CA ALA A 43 -6.78 0.79 -11.87
C ALA A 43 -6.05 1.31 -13.13
N ILE A 44 -4.71 1.25 -13.10
CA ILE A 44 -3.84 1.71 -14.18
C ILE A 44 -2.96 0.56 -14.69
N ASN A 45 -2.09 0.00 -13.86
CA ASN A 45 -1.12 -1.01 -14.26
C ASN A 45 -1.67 -2.43 -14.23
N ASP A 46 -2.55 -2.74 -13.30
CA ASP A 46 -3.26 -4.01 -13.20
C ASP A 46 -4.76 -3.75 -13.25
N LEU A 47 -5.44 -4.25 -14.27
CA LEU A 47 -6.89 -4.07 -14.43
C LEU A 47 -7.70 -5.19 -13.78
N THR A 48 -7.03 -6.19 -13.21
CA THR A 48 -7.68 -7.31 -12.51
C THR A 48 -7.86 -7.00 -11.02
N SER A 49 -8.67 -7.79 -10.35
CA SER A 49 -8.87 -7.66 -8.90
C SER A 49 -7.63 -8.02 -8.08
N THR A 50 -6.62 -8.66 -8.67
CA THR A 50 -5.38 -9.05 -7.98
C THR A 50 -4.50 -7.86 -7.58
N GLY A 51 -4.64 -6.71 -8.27
CA GLY A 51 -3.96 -5.47 -7.88
C GLY A 51 -4.64 -4.71 -6.75
N MET A 52 -5.65 -5.30 -6.10
CA MET A 52 -6.39 -4.66 -5.02
C MET A 52 -5.59 -4.67 -3.72
N GLN A 53 -5.66 -3.55 -3.01
CA GLN A 53 -5.03 -3.35 -1.71
C GLN A 53 -6.10 -3.16 -0.61
N PRO A 54 -5.77 -3.30 0.70
CA PRO A 54 -4.45 -3.56 1.27
C PRO A 54 -3.90 -4.93 0.95
N PHE A 55 -2.60 -5.01 0.64
CA PHE A 55 -1.91 -6.29 0.61
C PHE A 55 -1.75 -6.82 2.02
N VAL A 56 -1.99 -8.11 2.21
CA VAL A 56 -1.91 -8.79 3.51
C VAL A 56 -1.01 -10.00 3.38
N GLN A 57 -0.12 -10.20 4.34
CA GLN A 57 0.74 -11.35 4.39
C GLN A 57 0.52 -12.13 5.69
N ARG A 58 0.07 -13.38 5.56
CA ARG A 58 -0.13 -14.34 6.65
C ARG A 58 -0.94 -13.79 7.84
N ASP A 59 -1.79 -12.80 7.62
CA ASP A 59 -2.50 -12.05 8.67
C ASP A 59 -1.58 -11.43 9.76
N GLU A 60 -0.30 -11.25 9.45
CA GLU A 60 0.70 -10.70 10.36
C GLU A 60 1.14 -9.28 9.97
N SER A 61 1.00 -8.93 8.70
CA SER A 61 1.35 -7.60 8.19
C SER A 61 0.43 -7.15 7.07
N MET A 62 0.29 -5.83 6.93
CA MET A 62 -0.47 -5.19 5.86
C MET A 62 0.29 -4.01 5.27
N LEU A 63 0.00 -3.72 4.00
CA LEU A 63 0.57 -2.59 3.29
C LEU A 63 -0.45 -1.96 2.36
N VAL A 64 -0.46 -0.63 2.31
CA VAL A 64 -1.10 0.17 1.26
C VAL A 64 -0.07 1.10 0.62
N CYS A 65 -0.17 1.28 -0.69
CA CYS A 65 0.70 2.15 -1.45
C CYS A 65 -0.10 2.93 -2.50
N ASN A 66 0.03 4.24 -2.48
CA ASN A 66 -0.39 5.11 -3.57
C ASN A 66 0.86 5.55 -4.33
N GLY A 67 1.11 4.97 -5.49
CA GLY A 67 2.30 5.28 -6.25
C GLY A 67 2.54 4.33 -7.40
N GLU A 68 3.75 4.42 -7.94
CA GLU A 68 4.25 3.57 -9.00
C GLU A 68 5.70 3.21 -8.71
N ILE A 69 6.01 1.90 -8.70
CA ILE A 69 7.35 1.37 -8.45
C ILE A 69 7.98 0.99 -9.79
N TYR A 70 8.84 1.84 -10.32
CA TYR A 70 9.36 1.72 -11.68
C TYR A 70 10.26 0.50 -11.89
N ASN A 71 11.05 0.15 -10.87
CA ASN A 71 11.96 -1.01 -10.93
C ASN A 71 11.36 -2.30 -10.32
N HIS A 72 10.03 -2.39 -10.19
CA HIS A 72 9.35 -3.55 -9.57
C HIS A 72 9.74 -4.89 -10.20
N LYS A 73 10.04 -4.91 -11.50
CA LYS A 73 10.40 -6.14 -12.22
C LYS A 73 11.67 -6.80 -11.70
N GLU A 74 12.58 -6.02 -11.12
CA GLU A 74 13.84 -6.53 -10.53
C GLU A 74 13.59 -7.34 -9.25
N PHE A 75 12.44 -7.12 -8.60
CA PHE A 75 12.10 -7.71 -7.30
C PHE A 75 11.01 -8.78 -7.38
N ARG A 76 10.47 -9.04 -8.57
CA ARG A 76 9.51 -10.12 -8.74
C ARG A 76 10.14 -11.47 -8.51
N THR A 77 9.47 -12.30 -7.70
CA THR A 77 9.91 -13.64 -7.33
C THR A 77 9.27 -14.73 -8.18
N GLY A 78 8.23 -14.39 -8.95
CA GLY A 78 7.40 -15.33 -9.69
C GLY A 78 6.26 -15.94 -8.88
N ASN A 79 6.11 -15.55 -7.62
CA ASN A 79 5.02 -15.99 -6.74
C ASN A 79 3.90 -14.95 -6.63
N GLU A 80 4.04 -13.81 -7.30
CA GLU A 80 3.02 -12.76 -7.34
C GLU A 80 1.79 -13.26 -8.10
N ILE A 81 0.60 -12.92 -7.59
CA ILE A 81 -0.68 -13.35 -8.17
C ILE A 81 -1.07 -12.43 -9.33
N GLY A 82 -0.74 -11.14 -9.20
CA GLY A 82 -1.11 -10.11 -10.15
C GLY A 82 0.06 -9.52 -10.93
N THR A 83 -0.20 -8.41 -11.57
CA THR A 83 0.79 -7.63 -12.34
C THR A 83 1.05 -6.26 -11.74
N SER A 84 0.43 -5.95 -10.60
CA SER A 84 0.64 -4.67 -9.89
C SER A 84 2.10 -4.49 -9.51
N ASP A 85 2.65 -3.33 -9.80
CA ASP A 85 4.00 -2.93 -9.43
C ASP A 85 4.20 -2.86 -7.91
N CYS A 86 3.17 -2.48 -7.16
CA CYS A 86 3.22 -2.40 -5.70
C CYS A 86 3.17 -3.77 -5.00
N GLU A 87 2.84 -4.85 -5.71
CA GLU A 87 2.72 -6.21 -5.13
C GLU A 87 4.07 -6.74 -4.61
N VAL A 88 5.17 -6.26 -5.15
CA VAL A 88 6.53 -6.64 -4.71
C VAL A 88 6.91 -6.08 -3.34
N LEU A 89 6.24 -5.03 -2.88
CA LEU A 89 6.64 -4.30 -1.68
C LEU A 89 6.56 -5.14 -0.40
N LEU A 90 5.48 -5.88 -0.22
CA LEU A 90 5.30 -6.67 1.00
C LEU A 90 6.30 -7.82 1.11
N PRO A 91 6.56 -8.64 0.07
CA PRO A 91 7.65 -9.61 0.06
C PRO A 91 9.04 -8.99 0.25
N MET A 92 9.29 -7.81 -0.30
CA MET A 92 10.55 -7.10 -0.09
C MET A 92 10.74 -6.70 1.37
N ILE A 93 9.70 -6.16 2.02
CA ILE A 93 9.75 -5.78 3.43
C ILE A 93 10.02 -7.00 4.31
N GLU A 94 9.42 -8.14 4.00
CA GLU A 94 9.68 -9.39 4.73
C GLU A 94 11.14 -9.83 4.58
N ARG A 95 11.70 -9.67 3.41
CA ARG A 95 13.07 -10.13 3.10
C ARG A 95 14.15 -9.16 3.59
N TYR A 96 13.95 -7.88 3.44
CA TYR A 96 14.98 -6.85 3.66
C TYR A 96 14.68 -5.91 4.82
N GLY A 97 13.44 -5.91 5.32
CA GLY A 97 12.94 -4.87 6.21
C GLY A 97 12.50 -3.61 5.46
N ILE A 98 11.72 -2.77 6.15
CA ILE A 98 11.11 -1.58 5.52
C ILE A 98 12.15 -0.55 5.06
N MET A 99 13.18 -0.29 5.85
CA MET A 99 14.19 0.73 5.53
C MET A 99 14.96 0.37 4.26
N GLU A 100 15.47 -0.86 4.18
CA GLU A 100 16.21 -1.31 3.00
C GLU A 100 15.30 -1.44 1.77
N THR A 101 14.04 -1.80 1.95
CA THR A 101 13.06 -1.81 0.87
C THR A 101 12.88 -0.42 0.27
N VAL A 102 12.67 0.60 1.12
CA VAL A 102 12.51 1.99 0.67
C VAL A 102 13.77 2.51 -0.05
N ASP A 103 14.95 2.12 0.39
CA ASP A 103 16.22 2.50 -0.27
C ASP A 103 16.42 1.82 -1.64
N LYS A 104 15.84 0.62 -1.83
CA LYS A 104 16.01 -0.16 -3.07
C LYS A 104 15.01 0.19 -4.16
N ILE A 105 13.81 0.64 -3.79
CA ILE A 105 12.77 0.95 -4.77
C ILE A 105 13.03 2.29 -5.46
N ASN A 106 12.75 2.32 -6.75
CA ASN A 106 12.73 3.54 -7.54
C ASN A 106 11.30 3.81 -7.99
N GLY A 107 10.77 4.96 -7.66
CA GLY A 107 9.38 5.29 -7.96
C GLY A 107 8.90 6.56 -7.28
N ASP A 108 7.66 6.89 -7.51
CA ASP A 108 6.93 7.91 -6.79
C ASP A 108 5.85 7.23 -5.94
N PHE A 109 5.93 7.37 -4.63
CA PHE A 109 5.08 6.61 -3.72
C PHE A 109 4.81 7.32 -2.40
N ALA A 110 3.64 7.01 -1.85
CA ALA A 110 3.30 7.14 -0.44
C ALA A 110 2.79 5.77 0.02
N LEU A 111 3.46 5.17 0.97
CA LEU A 111 3.10 3.85 1.47
C LEU A 111 2.96 3.85 3.00
N VAL A 112 2.13 2.94 3.49
CA VAL A 112 2.00 2.65 4.91
C VAL A 112 2.04 1.14 5.12
N TYR A 113 2.90 0.73 6.03
CA TYR A 113 3.09 -0.66 6.45
C TYR A 113 2.75 -0.83 7.92
N THR A 114 2.15 -1.96 8.27
CA THR A 114 1.83 -2.30 9.66
C THR A 114 2.00 -3.77 9.97
N THR A 115 2.36 -4.06 11.22
CA THR A 115 2.24 -5.38 11.86
C THR A 115 1.02 -5.42 12.81
N GLY A 116 0.16 -4.41 12.75
CA GLY A 116 -1.02 -4.28 13.60
C GLY A 116 -0.76 -3.59 14.93
N ASP A 117 0.45 -3.66 15.47
CA ASP A 117 0.87 -2.98 16.71
C ASP A 117 1.82 -1.80 16.46
N ARG A 118 2.33 -1.69 15.24
CA ARG A 118 3.20 -0.59 14.78
C ARG A 118 2.79 -0.19 13.38
N VAL A 119 2.89 1.11 13.10
CA VAL A 119 2.67 1.69 11.78
C VAL A 119 3.93 2.42 11.36
N ILE A 120 4.34 2.20 10.12
CA ILE A 120 5.46 2.91 9.49
C ILE A 120 4.93 3.49 8.19
N ALA A 121 5.11 4.79 8.02
CA ALA A 121 4.76 5.51 6.81
C ALA A 121 6.02 6.01 6.12
N ALA A 122 6.05 5.91 4.80
CA ALA A 122 7.15 6.40 3.98
C ALA A 122 6.61 7.01 2.68
N ARG A 123 7.36 7.95 2.13
CA ARG A 123 7.09 8.53 0.82
C ARG A 123 8.38 8.69 0.03
N ASP A 124 8.25 8.87 -1.27
CA ASP A 124 9.37 9.13 -2.15
C ASP A 124 10.17 10.38 -1.72
N PRO A 125 11.48 10.44 -2.03
CA PRO A 125 12.37 11.53 -1.60
C PRO A 125 11.94 12.92 -2.07
N LEU A 126 11.25 13.01 -3.20
CA LEU A 126 10.77 14.27 -3.76
C LEU A 126 9.37 14.66 -3.23
N GLY A 127 8.68 13.73 -2.58
CA GLY A 127 7.32 13.93 -2.10
C GLY A 127 6.30 14.10 -3.23
N VAL A 128 6.52 13.44 -4.37
CA VAL A 128 5.62 13.45 -5.53
C VAL A 128 4.24 12.95 -5.14
N ARG A 129 4.19 11.89 -4.33
CA ARG A 129 2.94 11.42 -3.72
C ARG A 129 2.76 12.06 -2.35
N PRO A 130 1.69 12.82 -2.13
CA PRO A 130 1.44 13.44 -0.83
C PRO A 130 1.12 12.39 0.24
N LEU A 131 1.62 12.62 1.44
CA LEU A 131 1.32 11.86 2.64
C LEU A 131 1.11 12.86 3.78
N PHE A 132 -0.04 12.76 4.44
CA PHE A 132 -0.43 13.61 5.57
C PHE A 132 -0.65 12.73 6.80
N TYR A 133 -0.34 13.25 8.01
CA TYR A 133 -0.54 12.60 9.30
C TYR A 133 -0.92 13.61 10.39
#